data_f9460e512d1c08dfd9596d4b4b1471cd
#
_entry.id   f9460e512d1c08dfd9596d4b4b1471cd
#
_cell.length_a   1.000
_cell.length_b   1.000
_cell.length_c   1.000
_cell.angle_alpha   90.00
_cell.angle_beta   90.00
_cell.angle_gamma   90.00
#
_symmetry.space_group_name_H-M   'P 1'
#
loop_
_entity.id
_entity.type
_entity.pdbx_description
1 polymer ?
#
loop_
_entity_poly.entity_id
_entity_poly.type
_entity_poly.pdbx_seq_one_letter_code
_entity_poly.pdbx_strand_id
1 'polypeptide(L)'
;HTQLQLHFNVNLTCLVPTENPAVGRPERLGLKETLWYFLQFRLEVITKRLENELATLNARIHILRGFVTIFDALDEIIRIIRKSDGKADAAVKIMKRFPVKTGRGKQTGLDELQTEAILELKLYRLARLEINLVMDELKKKEKRAREIRKLLDEDTADTNASGRWALVRGEIEGLIETY
;
A
#
# COMPACT_ATOMS: atom_id res chain seq x y z
N HIS A 1 23.55 26.51 51.07
CA HIS A 1 24.19 25.42 50.31
C HIS A 1 23.13 24.81 49.40
N THR A 2 23.23 25.05 48.10
CA THR A 2 22.39 24.40 47.08
C THR A 2 23.12 23.16 46.56
N GLN A 3 22.48 21.99 46.63
CA GLN A 3 23.01 20.80 45.95
C GLN A 3 22.78 20.97 44.46
N LEU A 4 23.83 21.17 43.68
CA LEU A 4 23.78 21.30 42.21
C LEU A 4 23.71 19.92 41.50
N GLN A 5 23.86 18.83 42.24
CA GLN A 5 23.85 17.49 41.70
C GLN A 5 22.86 16.61 42.47
N LEU A 6 21.96 15.97 41.76
CA LEU A 6 20.98 15.02 42.27
C LEU A 6 21.23 13.64 41.68
N HIS A 7 21.31 12.62 42.54
CA HIS A 7 21.39 11.23 42.10
C HIS A 7 20.03 10.56 42.29
N PHE A 8 19.53 9.92 41.26
CA PHE A 8 18.35 9.11 41.35
C PHE A 8 18.55 7.79 40.59
N ASN A 9 17.93 6.74 41.10
CA ASN A 9 18.00 5.42 40.47
C ASN A 9 16.89 5.25 39.46
N VAL A 10 17.23 4.85 38.23
CA VAL A 10 16.26 4.50 37.18
C VAL A 10 16.27 2.97 37.01
N ASN A 11 15.10 2.36 37.13
CA ASN A 11 14.92 0.94 36.85
C ASN A 11 14.26 0.77 35.49
N LEU A 12 15.02 0.35 34.49
CA LEU A 12 14.58 0.10 33.13
C LEU A 12 14.27 -1.40 32.93
N THR A 13 13.40 -1.97 33.78
CA THR A 13 12.88 -3.32 33.54
C THR A 13 11.73 -3.25 32.53
N CYS A 14 11.95 -3.80 31.34
CA CYS A 14 11.03 -3.79 30.20
C CYS A 14 10.58 -5.21 29.88
N LEU A 15 9.42 -5.32 29.25
CA LEU A 15 8.96 -6.58 28.63
C LEU A 15 9.52 -6.63 27.21
N VAL A 16 10.47 -7.54 26.99
CA VAL A 16 11.08 -7.75 25.68
C VAL A 16 10.25 -8.75 24.90
N PRO A 17 9.98 -8.50 23.58
CA PRO A 17 9.27 -9.44 22.74
C PRO A 17 9.99 -10.79 22.67
N THR A 18 9.22 -11.88 22.63
CA THR A 18 9.71 -13.24 22.41
C THR A 18 9.20 -13.76 21.06
N GLU A 19 9.54 -14.97 20.69
CA GLU A 19 9.01 -15.63 19.49
C GLU A 19 7.46 -15.70 19.50
N ASN A 20 6.87 -15.79 20.69
CA ASN A 20 5.42 -15.71 20.85
C ASN A 20 5.03 -14.24 21.12
N PRO A 21 4.34 -13.55 20.19
CA PRO A 21 3.97 -12.14 20.34
C PRO A 21 3.02 -11.85 21.51
N ALA A 22 2.36 -12.87 22.06
CA ALA A 22 1.48 -12.74 23.20
C ALA A 22 2.21 -12.80 24.54
N VAL A 23 3.51 -13.13 24.56
CA VAL A 23 4.30 -13.33 25.76
C VAL A 23 5.54 -12.45 25.74
N GLY A 24 5.65 -11.53 26.70
CA GLY A 24 6.84 -10.73 26.92
C GLY A 24 7.71 -11.33 28.03
N ARG A 25 9.04 -11.28 27.86
CA ARG A 25 10.01 -11.64 28.90
C ARG A 25 10.47 -10.39 29.62
N PRO A 26 10.37 -10.32 30.97
CA PRO A 26 10.91 -9.19 31.72
C PRO A 26 12.44 -9.24 31.68
N GLU A 27 13.05 -8.14 31.25
CA GLU A 27 14.50 -8.00 31.15
C GLU A 27 14.90 -6.59 31.61
N ARG A 28 16.05 -6.50 32.33
CA ARG A 28 16.61 -5.21 32.72
C ARG A 28 17.49 -4.72 31.57
N LEU A 29 17.07 -3.64 30.91
CA LEU A 29 17.75 -3.06 29.77
C LEU A 29 18.55 -1.81 30.16
N GLY A 30 19.64 -1.55 29.43
CA GLY A 30 20.29 -0.24 29.42
C GLY A 30 19.48 0.76 28.54
N LEU A 31 19.78 2.04 28.68
CA LEU A 31 19.14 3.10 27.90
C LEU A 31 19.29 2.85 26.37
N LYS A 32 20.51 2.48 25.95
CA LYS A 32 20.81 2.19 24.53
C LYS A 32 19.95 1.05 23.99
N GLU A 33 19.81 -0.02 24.75
CA GLU A 33 19.02 -1.20 24.36
C GLU A 33 17.53 -0.85 24.29
N THR A 34 17.00 -0.11 25.26
CA THR A 34 15.61 0.37 25.25
C THR A 34 15.32 1.21 24.03
N LEU A 35 16.21 2.17 23.69
CA LEU A 35 16.07 2.99 22.48
C LEU A 35 16.15 2.15 21.21
N TRP A 36 17.03 1.14 21.18
CA TRP A 36 17.15 0.24 20.04
C TRP A 36 15.88 -0.57 19.80
N TYR A 37 15.28 -1.15 20.85
CA TYR A 37 13.97 -1.83 20.73
C TYR A 37 12.86 -0.90 20.23
N PHE A 38 12.84 0.34 20.73
CA PHE A 38 11.91 1.35 20.24
C PHE A 38 12.09 1.63 18.74
N LEU A 39 13.33 1.80 18.27
CA LEU A 39 13.63 2.03 16.87
C LEU A 39 13.25 0.85 15.98
N GLN A 40 13.52 -0.38 16.42
CA GLN A 40 13.10 -1.60 15.71
C GLN A 40 11.58 -1.69 15.60
N PHE A 41 10.86 -1.41 16.68
CA PHE A 41 9.41 -1.35 16.66
C PHE A 41 8.88 -0.28 15.69
N ARG A 42 9.48 0.90 15.65
CA ARG A 42 9.12 1.95 14.69
C ARG A 42 9.33 1.50 13.25
N LEU A 43 10.45 0.84 12.98
CA LEU A 43 10.75 0.27 11.67
C LEU A 43 9.69 -0.76 11.23
N GLU A 44 9.31 -1.66 12.14
CA GLU A 44 8.25 -2.65 11.89
C GLU A 44 6.91 -1.98 11.56
N VAL A 45 6.51 -0.97 12.33
CA VAL A 45 5.27 -0.21 12.10
C VAL A 45 5.29 0.47 10.74
N ILE A 46 6.41 1.12 10.36
CA ILE A 46 6.55 1.74 9.03
C ILE A 46 6.46 0.69 7.93
N THR A 47 7.11 -0.45 8.10
CA THR A 47 7.08 -1.54 7.13
C THR A 47 5.66 -2.05 6.90
N LYS A 48 4.93 -2.37 7.96
CA LYS A 48 3.52 -2.80 7.89
C LYS A 48 2.61 -1.73 7.27
N ARG A 49 2.85 -0.46 7.56
CA ARG A 49 2.12 0.65 6.93
C ARG A 49 2.35 0.71 5.43
N LEU A 50 3.61 0.58 4.98
CA LEU A 50 3.96 0.56 3.57
C LEU A 50 3.39 -0.66 2.83
N GLU A 51 3.42 -1.85 3.44
CA GLU A 51 2.82 -3.07 2.90
C GLU A 51 1.31 -2.91 2.70
N ASN A 52 0.60 -2.36 3.68
CA ASN A 52 -0.84 -2.11 3.60
C ASN A 52 -1.18 -1.04 2.54
N GLU A 53 -0.38 0.05 2.47
CA GLU A 53 -0.51 1.07 1.42
C GLU A 53 -0.31 0.44 0.04
N LEU A 54 0.71 -0.41 -0.13
CA LEU A 54 1.00 -1.10 -1.38
C LEU A 54 -0.14 -2.05 -1.80
N ALA A 55 -0.71 -2.81 -0.86
CA ALA A 55 -1.84 -3.68 -1.12
C ALA A 55 -3.06 -2.89 -1.62
N THR A 56 -3.38 -1.79 -0.96
CA THR A 56 -4.48 -0.89 -1.34
C THR A 56 -4.24 -0.26 -2.71
N LEU A 57 -3.01 0.21 -2.99
CA LEU A 57 -2.64 0.76 -4.28
C LEU A 57 -2.74 -0.29 -5.39
N ASN A 58 -2.26 -1.52 -5.16
CA ASN A 58 -2.32 -2.59 -6.15
C ASN A 58 -3.77 -2.97 -6.49
N ALA A 59 -4.66 -3.06 -5.49
CA ALA A 59 -6.08 -3.32 -5.73
C ALA A 59 -6.70 -2.21 -6.61
N ARG A 60 -6.42 -0.95 -6.32
CA ARG A 60 -6.93 0.17 -7.13
C ARG A 60 -6.32 0.22 -8.53
N ILE A 61 -5.01 0.00 -8.67
CA ILE A 61 -4.31 -0.09 -9.97
C ILE A 61 -4.92 -1.19 -10.84
N HIS A 62 -5.26 -2.32 -10.23
CA HIS A 62 -5.88 -3.45 -10.93
C HIS A 62 -7.21 -3.04 -11.57
N ILE A 63 -8.09 -2.36 -10.84
CA ILE A 63 -9.36 -1.85 -11.37
C ILE A 63 -9.14 -0.79 -12.46
N LEU A 64 -8.23 0.18 -12.22
CA LEU A 64 -7.94 1.24 -13.20
C LEU A 64 -7.38 0.68 -14.53
N ARG A 65 -6.57 -0.37 -14.48
CA ARG A 65 -6.09 -1.06 -15.68
C ARG A 65 -7.23 -1.71 -16.46
N GLY A 66 -8.23 -2.29 -15.76
CA GLY A 66 -9.46 -2.77 -16.40
C GLY A 66 -10.15 -1.66 -17.17
N PHE A 67 -10.34 -0.48 -16.58
CA PHE A 67 -10.95 0.66 -17.27
C PHE A 67 -10.17 1.11 -18.50
N VAL A 68 -8.85 1.18 -18.44
CA VAL A 68 -8.02 1.52 -19.60
C VAL A 68 -8.14 0.47 -20.70
N THR A 69 -8.21 -0.81 -20.34
CA THR A 69 -8.34 -1.91 -21.32
C THR A 69 -9.63 -1.85 -22.12
N ILE A 70 -10.74 -1.42 -21.52
CA ILE A 70 -12.05 -1.36 -22.19
C ILE A 70 -12.28 -0.06 -22.95
N PHE A 71 -11.41 0.92 -22.77
CA PHE A 71 -11.65 2.24 -23.32
C PHE A 71 -11.80 2.25 -24.84
N ASP A 72 -10.92 1.52 -25.55
CA ASP A 72 -10.96 1.39 -27.00
C ASP A 72 -12.12 0.52 -27.50
N ALA A 73 -12.75 -0.25 -26.61
CA ALA A 73 -13.86 -1.18 -26.91
C ALA A 73 -15.19 -0.78 -26.25
N LEU A 74 -15.31 0.47 -25.81
CA LEU A 74 -16.46 0.94 -25.04
C LEU A 74 -17.79 0.74 -25.75
N ASP A 75 -17.88 1.06 -27.04
CA ASP A 75 -19.08 0.89 -27.84
C ASP A 75 -19.53 -0.59 -27.92
N GLU A 76 -18.56 -1.49 -27.98
CA GLU A 76 -18.82 -2.93 -27.99
C GLU A 76 -19.39 -3.39 -26.63
N ILE A 77 -18.85 -2.91 -25.54
CA ILE A 77 -19.33 -3.22 -24.18
C ILE A 77 -20.75 -2.69 -23.98
N ILE A 78 -21.03 -1.46 -24.40
CA ILE A 78 -22.38 -0.89 -24.34
C ILE A 78 -23.37 -1.74 -25.15
N ARG A 79 -22.99 -2.24 -26.34
CA ARG A 79 -23.82 -3.15 -27.13
C ARG A 79 -24.08 -4.48 -26.43
N ILE A 80 -23.08 -5.03 -25.75
CA ILE A 80 -23.20 -6.27 -24.95
C ILE A 80 -24.18 -6.03 -23.80
N ILE A 81 -24.02 -4.95 -23.03
CA ILE A 81 -24.92 -4.62 -21.92
C ILE A 81 -26.35 -4.47 -22.36
N ARG A 82 -26.59 -3.75 -23.48
CA ARG A 82 -27.95 -3.56 -24.04
C ARG A 82 -28.64 -4.85 -24.52
N LYS A 83 -27.84 -5.88 -24.87
CA LYS A 83 -28.31 -7.19 -25.33
C LYS A 83 -28.33 -8.25 -24.23
N SER A 84 -28.10 -7.85 -22.99
CA SER A 84 -28.05 -8.75 -21.84
C SER A 84 -29.29 -8.63 -20.98
N ASP A 85 -29.72 -9.76 -20.40
CA ASP A 85 -30.93 -9.87 -19.57
C ASP A 85 -30.66 -9.53 -18.09
N GLY A 86 -29.62 -8.72 -17.82
CA GLY A 86 -29.26 -8.25 -16.50
C GLY A 86 -27.75 -8.18 -16.25
N LYS A 87 -27.35 -7.73 -15.02
CA LYS A 87 -25.95 -7.52 -14.64
C LYS A 87 -25.11 -8.80 -14.75
N ALA A 88 -25.65 -9.93 -14.28
CA ALA A 88 -24.94 -11.20 -14.28
C ALA A 88 -24.68 -11.73 -15.71
N ASP A 89 -25.68 -11.69 -16.60
CA ASP A 89 -25.54 -12.09 -18.00
C ASP A 89 -24.57 -11.16 -18.74
N ALA A 90 -24.63 -9.85 -18.49
CA ALA A 90 -23.69 -8.89 -19.05
C ALA A 90 -22.24 -9.19 -18.62
N ALA A 91 -22.00 -9.51 -17.34
CA ALA A 91 -20.68 -9.87 -16.82
C ALA A 91 -20.10 -11.08 -17.55
N VAL A 92 -20.88 -12.15 -17.67
CA VAL A 92 -20.45 -13.39 -18.36
C VAL A 92 -20.10 -13.10 -19.83
N LYS A 93 -20.92 -12.34 -20.53
CA LYS A 93 -20.70 -11.99 -21.95
C LYS A 93 -19.47 -11.11 -22.14
N ILE A 94 -19.22 -10.14 -21.23
CA ILE A 94 -18.04 -9.28 -21.26
C ILE A 94 -16.78 -10.10 -21.00
N MET A 95 -16.72 -10.92 -19.95
CA MET A 95 -15.56 -11.78 -19.66
C MET A 95 -15.27 -12.76 -20.79
N LYS A 96 -16.31 -13.33 -21.43
CA LYS A 96 -16.14 -14.20 -22.61
C LYS A 96 -15.56 -13.47 -23.81
N ARG A 97 -15.92 -12.20 -24.01
CA ARG A 97 -15.44 -11.38 -25.12
C ARG A 97 -14.02 -10.86 -24.90
N PHE A 98 -13.67 -10.53 -23.65
CA PHE A 98 -12.38 -10.03 -23.24
C PHE A 98 -11.69 -11.01 -22.27
N PRO A 99 -11.33 -12.23 -22.73
CA PRO A 99 -10.76 -13.25 -21.86
C PRO A 99 -9.40 -12.82 -21.33
N VAL A 100 -9.13 -13.13 -20.07
CA VAL A 100 -7.82 -12.90 -19.44
C VAL A 100 -6.76 -13.71 -20.16
N LYS A 101 -5.81 -13.03 -20.78
CA LYS A 101 -4.62 -13.66 -21.38
C LYS A 101 -3.40 -13.22 -20.59
N THR A 102 -2.71 -14.17 -19.99
CA THR A 102 -1.45 -13.91 -19.29
C THR A 102 -0.30 -14.22 -20.24
N GLY A 103 0.37 -13.21 -20.74
CA GLY A 103 1.52 -13.35 -21.62
C GLY A 103 2.60 -12.31 -21.32
N ARG A 104 3.87 -12.71 -21.21
CA ARG A 104 5.05 -11.85 -20.98
C ARG A 104 4.87 -10.81 -19.86
N GLY A 105 4.21 -11.18 -18.73
CA GLY A 105 4.02 -10.31 -17.58
C GLY A 105 2.95 -9.22 -17.74
N LYS A 106 2.20 -9.19 -18.84
CA LYS A 106 1.02 -8.34 -19.02
C LYS A 106 -0.24 -9.18 -19.02
N GLN A 107 -1.14 -8.87 -18.11
CA GLN A 107 -2.49 -9.37 -18.11
C GLN A 107 -3.30 -8.51 -19.11
N THR A 108 -3.81 -9.13 -20.17
CA THR A 108 -4.74 -8.51 -21.13
C THR A 108 -6.07 -9.21 -20.98
N GLY A 109 -7.17 -8.45 -20.96
CA GLY A 109 -8.52 -8.94 -20.72
C GLY A 109 -9.05 -8.49 -19.37
N LEU A 110 -10.25 -8.93 -19.02
CA LEU A 110 -10.99 -8.48 -17.84
C LEU A 110 -11.30 -9.67 -16.96
N ASP A 111 -11.03 -9.54 -15.67
CA ASP A 111 -11.47 -10.48 -14.65
C ASP A 111 -12.83 -10.07 -14.04
N GLU A 112 -13.30 -10.87 -13.10
CA GLU A 112 -14.60 -10.67 -12.45
C GLU A 112 -14.67 -9.33 -11.71
N LEU A 113 -13.65 -9.00 -10.91
CA LEU A 113 -13.59 -7.74 -10.15
C LEU A 113 -13.56 -6.51 -11.06
N GLN A 114 -12.79 -6.57 -12.12
CA GLN A 114 -12.72 -5.51 -13.13
C GLN A 114 -14.04 -5.37 -13.87
N THR A 115 -14.66 -6.48 -14.26
CA THR A 115 -15.94 -6.50 -14.98
C THR A 115 -17.06 -5.94 -14.10
N GLU A 116 -17.10 -6.30 -12.83
CA GLU A 116 -18.08 -5.76 -11.89
C GLU A 116 -17.91 -4.26 -11.71
N ALA A 117 -16.69 -3.78 -11.52
CA ALA A 117 -16.38 -2.35 -11.42
C ALA A 117 -16.78 -1.57 -12.68
N ILE A 118 -16.63 -2.18 -13.86
CA ILE A 118 -17.06 -1.60 -15.13
C ILE A 118 -18.59 -1.48 -15.22
N LEU A 119 -19.31 -2.52 -14.81
CA LEU A 119 -20.79 -2.52 -14.83
C LEU A 119 -21.40 -1.54 -13.82
N GLU A 120 -20.67 -1.18 -12.78
CA GLU A 120 -21.05 -0.17 -11.78
C GLU A 120 -20.71 1.27 -12.18
N LEU A 121 -19.93 1.44 -13.25
CA LEU A 121 -19.55 2.77 -13.73
C LEU A 121 -20.78 3.54 -14.24
N LYS A 122 -20.93 4.77 -13.79
CA LYS A 122 -21.92 5.70 -14.32
C LYS A 122 -21.52 6.13 -15.73
N LEU A 123 -22.44 6.11 -16.67
CA LEU A 123 -22.22 6.41 -18.09
C LEU A 123 -21.51 7.75 -18.38
N TYR A 124 -21.71 8.78 -17.55
CA TYR A 124 -21.03 10.07 -17.73
C TYR A 124 -19.52 10.02 -17.47
N ARG A 125 -19.05 9.04 -16.64
CA ARG A 125 -17.61 8.84 -16.39
C ARG A 125 -16.86 8.24 -17.58
N LEU A 126 -17.57 7.79 -18.57
CA LEU A 126 -17.04 7.28 -19.84
C LEU A 126 -16.76 8.39 -20.84
N ALA A 127 -17.04 9.65 -20.50
CA ALA A 127 -16.72 10.79 -21.35
C ALA A 127 -15.19 10.98 -21.50
N ARG A 128 -14.77 11.43 -22.67
CA ARG A 128 -13.35 11.54 -23.07
C ARG A 128 -12.45 12.32 -22.08
N LEU A 129 -13.03 13.27 -21.35
CA LEU A 129 -12.32 14.07 -20.33
C LEU A 129 -11.98 13.26 -19.08
N GLU A 130 -12.83 12.31 -18.68
CA GLU A 130 -12.59 11.50 -17.47
C GLU A 130 -11.57 10.39 -17.68
N ILE A 131 -11.32 9.97 -18.91
CA ILE A 131 -10.32 8.96 -19.24
C ILE A 131 -8.91 9.49 -18.98
N ASN A 132 -8.64 10.71 -19.36
CA ASN A 132 -7.36 11.34 -19.04
C ASN A 132 -7.14 11.37 -17.52
N LEU A 133 -8.20 11.63 -16.73
CA LEU A 133 -8.14 11.59 -15.26
C LEU A 133 -7.85 10.17 -14.75
N VAL A 134 -8.48 9.14 -15.34
CA VAL A 134 -8.22 7.72 -14.98
C VAL A 134 -6.77 7.34 -15.32
N MET A 135 -6.27 7.73 -16.49
CA MET A 135 -4.88 7.46 -16.89
C MET A 135 -3.87 8.18 -15.99
N ASP A 136 -4.16 9.41 -15.60
CA ASP A 136 -3.30 10.18 -14.70
C ASP A 136 -3.34 9.61 -13.27
N GLU A 137 -4.53 9.18 -12.79
CA GLU A 137 -4.65 8.45 -11.52
C GLU A 137 -3.83 7.17 -11.56
N LEU A 138 -3.94 6.38 -12.63
CA LEU A 138 -3.18 5.14 -12.81
C LEU A 138 -1.68 5.40 -12.76
N LYS A 139 -1.18 6.37 -13.53
CA LYS A 139 0.26 6.73 -13.55
C LYS A 139 0.76 7.15 -12.17
N LYS A 140 0.01 7.99 -11.45
CA LYS A 140 0.36 8.44 -10.09
C LYS A 140 0.44 7.26 -9.12
N LYS A 141 -0.55 6.37 -9.14
CA LYS A 141 -0.59 5.21 -8.26
C LYS A 141 0.49 4.18 -8.60
N GLU A 142 0.77 3.94 -9.88
CA GLU A 142 1.86 3.06 -10.30
C GLU A 142 3.24 3.62 -9.92
N LYS A 143 3.43 4.94 -10.00
CA LYS A 143 4.66 5.59 -9.54
C LYS A 143 4.82 5.37 -8.04
N ARG A 144 3.79 5.66 -7.24
CA ARG A 144 3.82 5.48 -5.79
C ARG A 144 4.05 4.01 -5.39
N ALA A 145 3.39 3.06 -6.06
CA ALA A 145 3.60 1.63 -5.81
C ALA A 145 5.03 1.18 -6.11
N ARG A 146 5.68 1.74 -7.14
CA ARG A 146 7.10 1.47 -7.44
C ARG A 146 8.03 2.03 -6.36
N GLU A 147 7.76 3.23 -5.88
CA GLU A 147 8.52 3.85 -4.78
C GLU A 147 8.44 2.99 -3.51
N ILE A 148 7.23 2.55 -3.13
CA ILE A 148 7.04 1.70 -1.95
C ILE A 148 7.74 0.35 -2.11
N ARG A 149 7.64 -0.30 -3.28
CA ARG A 149 8.36 -1.57 -3.53
C ARG A 149 9.85 -1.39 -3.37
N LYS A 150 10.42 -0.33 -3.93
CA LYS A 150 11.83 -0.02 -3.76
C LYS A 150 12.22 0.10 -2.27
N LEU A 151 11.41 0.82 -1.48
CA LEU A 151 11.64 0.96 -0.03
C LEU A 151 11.54 -0.37 0.71
N LEU A 152 10.63 -1.27 0.30
CA LEU A 152 10.46 -2.59 0.91
C LEU A 152 11.58 -3.56 0.53
N ASP A 153 12.12 -3.44 -0.68
CA ASP A 153 13.20 -4.30 -1.21
C ASP A 153 14.59 -3.89 -0.66
N GLU A 154 14.74 -2.66 -0.12
CA GLU A 154 15.99 -2.21 0.47
C GLU A 154 16.33 -2.98 1.75
N ASP A 155 17.61 -3.37 1.88
CA ASP A 155 18.11 -4.03 3.07
C ASP A 155 18.05 -3.09 4.29
N THR A 156 17.46 -3.57 5.38
CA THR A 156 17.37 -2.84 6.65
C THR A 156 18.58 -3.04 7.55
N ALA A 157 19.54 -3.86 7.16
CA ALA A 157 20.79 -4.04 7.91
C ALA A 157 21.66 -2.78 7.90
N ASP A 158 21.58 -1.97 6.84
CA ASP A 158 22.25 -0.68 6.77
C ASP A 158 21.37 0.42 7.38
N THR A 159 21.72 0.84 8.60
CA THR A 159 21.05 1.91 9.34
C THR A 159 21.43 3.32 8.88
N ASN A 160 22.30 3.45 7.85
CA ASN A 160 22.81 4.73 7.35
C ASN A 160 21.80 5.50 6.49
N ALA A 161 20.62 5.80 7.06
CA ALA A 161 19.69 6.82 6.58
C ALA A 161 19.14 6.66 5.16
N SER A 162 19.20 5.48 4.55
CA SER A 162 18.50 5.16 3.31
C SER A 162 17.18 4.39 3.57
N GLY A 163 16.28 4.43 2.60
CA GLY A 163 15.08 3.63 2.62
C GLY A 163 14.17 3.83 3.82
N ARG A 164 13.76 2.72 4.45
CA ARG A 164 12.84 2.73 5.59
C ARG A 164 13.40 3.42 6.84
N TRP A 165 14.71 3.34 7.07
CA TRP A 165 15.36 4.04 8.18
C TRP A 165 15.32 5.56 8.03
N ALA A 166 15.36 6.09 6.79
CA ALA A 166 15.19 7.52 6.55
C ALA A 166 13.78 7.99 6.96
N LEU A 167 12.76 7.15 6.75
CA LEU A 167 11.39 7.44 7.20
C LEU A 167 11.28 7.44 8.74
N VAL A 168 11.91 6.46 9.43
CA VAL A 168 11.97 6.44 10.90
C VAL A 168 12.63 7.71 11.42
N ARG A 169 13.78 8.10 10.84
CA ARG A 169 14.50 9.32 11.21
C ARG A 169 13.62 10.57 11.02
N GLY A 170 12.98 10.72 9.85
CA GLY A 170 12.13 11.88 9.58
C GLY A 170 10.94 12.00 10.53
N GLU A 171 10.35 10.88 10.95
CA GLU A 171 9.28 10.89 11.97
C GLU A 171 9.80 11.36 13.34
N ILE A 172 11.00 10.94 13.74
CA ILE A 172 11.60 11.34 15.02
C ILE A 172 12.03 12.82 14.98
N GLU A 173 12.63 13.28 13.88
CA GLU A 173 12.99 14.68 13.68
C GLU A 173 11.74 15.59 13.75
N GLY A 174 10.65 15.19 13.14
CA GLY A 174 9.37 15.91 13.23
C GLY A 174 8.80 15.98 14.65
N LEU A 175 9.06 14.99 15.50
CA LEU A 175 8.69 15.05 16.93
C LEU A 175 9.54 16.08 17.67
N ILE A 176 10.84 16.17 17.39
CA ILE A 176 11.75 17.14 18.01
C ILE A 176 11.34 18.61 17.70
N GLU A 177 10.83 18.85 16.49
CA GLU A 177 10.35 20.17 16.09
C GLU A 177 9.03 20.57 16.78
N THR A 178 8.28 19.57 17.25
CA THR A 178 6.93 19.78 17.85
C THR A 178 7.02 19.96 19.36
N TYR A 179 8.06 19.48 20.02
CA TYR A 179 8.30 19.54 21.47
C TYR A 179 9.61 20.27 21.80
#